data_8d98b1a6ad3bef5ce8a0668729cb1e1a
#
_entry.id   8d98b1a6ad3bef5ce8a0668729cb1e1a
#
_cell.length_a   1.000
_cell.length_b   1.000
_cell.length_c   1.000
_cell.angle_alpha   90.00
_cell.angle_beta   90.00
_cell.angle_gamma   90.00
#
_symmetry.space_group_name_H-M   'P 1'
#
loop_
_entity.id
_entity.type
_entity.pdbx_description
1 polymer ?
#
loop_
_entity_poly.entity_id
_entity_poly.type
_entity_poly.pdbx_seq_one_letter_code
_entity_poly.pdbx_strand_id
1 'polypeptide(L)'
;NQYGKYLKDVMDGKFVPNLMLGTESIKHLREVTDIPLDIHMMVEKPEEKLDWFDIQPGEYVSVHAESTRHLQRTLAKIADYGAHPMVALNPATPLCMLEDVLDDVSGVLLMTVNPGFAGQKLVPQTLGKITRLRELLDKTGHEEVFIEVDGNVSFENAPKMYHAGARAFVCGTSSIFGKNGSIEENIAKFKKSMEE
;
A
#
# COMPACT_ATOMS: atom_id res chain seq x y z
N ASN A 1 -0.88 5.43 -19.93
CA ASN A 1 -1.60 4.49 -19.12
C ASN A 1 -1.98 5.18 -17.81
N GLN A 2 -3.24 5.44 -17.60
CA GLN A 2 -3.71 6.32 -16.54
C GLN A 2 -3.76 5.67 -15.15
N TYR A 3 -3.53 4.36 -15.00
CA TYR A 3 -4.06 3.64 -13.85
C TYR A 3 -3.22 2.42 -13.51
N GLY A 4 -2.14 2.60 -12.82
CA GLY A 4 -1.51 1.46 -12.21
C GLY A 4 -0.12 1.79 -11.71
N LYS A 5 0.14 1.37 -10.51
CA LYS A 5 1.45 1.19 -9.93
C LYS A 5 1.74 -0.30 -9.95
N TYR A 6 2.99 -0.66 -10.04
CA TYR A 6 3.41 -2.03 -9.81
C TYR A 6 3.84 -2.15 -8.35
N LEU A 7 3.01 -2.79 -7.54
CA LEU A 7 3.35 -3.00 -6.13
C LEU A 7 4.41 -4.09 -5.99
N LYS A 8 5.43 -3.80 -5.20
CA LYS A 8 6.49 -4.72 -4.84
C LYS A 8 6.66 -4.80 -3.32
N ASP A 9 6.31 -5.95 -2.77
CA ASP A 9 6.55 -6.24 -1.36
C ASP A 9 8.03 -6.49 -1.09
N VAL A 10 8.52 -5.93 0.00
CA VAL A 10 9.85 -6.16 0.57
C VAL A 10 9.69 -6.65 2.01
N MET A 11 10.24 -7.81 2.31
CA MET A 11 10.13 -8.48 3.61
C MET A 11 11.50 -8.95 4.09
N ASP A 12 11.86 -8.68 5.33
CA ASP A 12 13.19 -8.96 5.89
C ASP A 12 13.24 -10.14 6.86
N GLY A 13 12.15 -10.84 7.06
CA GLY A 13 12.07 -11.95 8.02
C GLY A 13 12.08 -11.52 9.49
N LYS A 14 11.99 -10.22 9.78
CA LYS A 14 11.98 -9.65 11.13
C LYS A 14 10.65 -8.98 11.43
N PHE A 15 10.26 -8.00 10.63
CA PHE A 15 8.96 -7.33 10.76
C PHE A 15 7.81 -8.29 10.46
N VAL A 16 7.97 -9.15 9.45
CA VAL A 16 7.06 -10.24 9.12
C VAL A 16 7.81 -11.56 9.02
N PRO A 17 7.18 -12.72 9.33
CA PRO A 17 7.84 -14.02 9.31
C PRO A 17 7.95 -14.59 7.88
N ASN A 18 8.42 -13.79 6.94
CA ASN A 18 8.63 -14.14 5.54
C ASN A 18 9.79 -13.31 4.98
N LEU A 19 10.47 -13.80 3.96
CA LEU A 19 11.61 -13.15 3.35
C LEU A 19 11.33 -12.87 1.87
N MET A 20 11.37 -11.61 1.49
CA MET A 20 11.26 -11.16 0.11
C MET A 20 12.11 -9.90 -0.08
N LEU A 21 13.41 -10.08 -0.28
CA LEU A 21 14.35 -9.00 -0.60
C LEU A 21 14.53 -8.99 -2.12
N GLY A 22 14.17 -7.91 -2.77
CA GLY A 22 14.10 -7.89 -4.22
C GLY A 22 14.82 -6.71 -4.86
N THR A 23 15.99 -6.27 -4.34
CA THR A 23 16.75 -5.15 -4.92
C THR A 23 17.02 -5.35 -6.41
N GLU A 24 17.50 -6.51 -6.81
CA GLU A 24 17.73 -6.85 -8.22
C GLU A 24 16.41 -6.98 -9.00
N SER A 25 15.35 -7.53 -8.39
CA SER A 25 14.05 -7.61 -9.07
C SER A 25 13.41 -6.23 -9.26
N ILE A 26 13.63 -5.29 -8.37
CA ILE A 26 13.18 -3.89 -8.51
C ILE A 26 13.92 -3.21 -9.66
N LYS A 27 15.24 -3.36 -9.77
CA LYS A 27 16.01 -2.87 -10.92
C LYS A 27 15.49 -3.45 -12.24
N HIS A 28 15.30 -4.78 -12.28
CA HIS A 28 14.80 -5.45 -13.48
C HIS A 28 13.39 -4.99 -13.87
N LEU A 29 12.51 -4.74 -12.90
CA LEU A 29 11.17 -4.20 -13.19
C LEU A 29 11.26 -2.84 -13.90
N ARG A 30 12.16 -1.95 -13.50
CA ARG A 30 12.36 -0.65 -14.15
C ARG A 30 12.87 -0.76 -15.59
N GLU A 31 13.57 -1.85 -15.91
CA GLU A 31 14.03 -2.13 -17.29
C GLU A 31 12.89 -2.57 -18.22
N VAL A 32 11.84 -3.17 -17.66
CA VAL A 32 10.75 -3.78 -18.45
C VAL A 32 9.44 -3.00 -18.42
N THR A 33 9.33 -1.95 -17.61
CA THR A 33 8.11 -1.13 -17.51
C THR A 33 8.39 0.31 -17.11
N ASP A 34 7.64 1.24 -17.71
CA ASP A 34 7.60 2.66 -17.33
C ASP A 34 6.52 2.96 -16.28
N ILE A 35 5.83 1.93 -15.76
CA ILE A 35 4.82 2.09 -14.72
C ILE A 35 5.55 2.39 -13.40
N PRO A 36 5.16 3.46 -12.67
CA PRO A 36 5.77 3.76 -11.37
C PRO A 36 5.68 2.57 -10.41
N LEU A 37 6.77 2.28 -9.72
CA LEU A 37 6.78 1.25 -8.70
C LEU A 37 6.12 1.78 -7.41
N ASP A 38 5.49 0.87 -6.70
CA ASP A 38 4.97 1.06 -5.35
C ASP A 38 5.71 0.06 -4.45
N ILE A 39 6.64 0.55 -3.65
CA ILE A 39 7.53 -0.29 -2.84
C ILE A 39 6.95 -0.36 -1.43
N HIS A 40 6.36 -1.50 -1.08
CA HIS A 40 5.81 -1.74 0.24
C HIS A 40 6.85 -2.42 1.14
N MET A 41 7.37 -1.67 2.10
CA MET A 41 8.45 -2.10 2.98
C MET A 41 7.93 -2.70 4.29
N MET A 42 7.75 -4.01 4.32
CA MET A 42 7.47 -4.81 5.51
C MET A 42 8.78 -5.23 6.19
N VAL A 43 9.55 -4.26 6.63
CA VAL A 43 10.89 -4.44 7.18
C VAL A 43 11.08 -3.65 8.47
N GLU A 44 11.87 -4.14 9.42
CA GLU A 44 12.30 -3.33 10.55
C GLU A 44 13.29 -2.25 10.11
N LYS A 45 13.20 -1.07 10.71
CA LYS A 45 14.09 0.08 10.47
C LYS A 45 14.25 0.37 8.96
N PRO A 46 13.16 0.71 8.26
CA PRO A 46 13.21 0.98 6.84
C PRO A 46 14.22 2.09 6.50
N GLU A 47 14.42 3.08 7.38
CA GLU A 47 15.38 4.18 7.22
C GLU A 47 16.83 3.71 6.98
N GLU A 48 17.20 2.51 7.47
CA GLU A 48 18.52 1.91 7.27
C GLU A 48 18.63 1.16 5.92
N LYS A 49 17.49 0.94 5.23
CA LYS A 49 17.40 0.07 4.04
C LYS A 49 16.96 0.79 2.76
N LEU A 50 16.40 1.99 2.87
CA LEU A 50 15.91 2.76 1.71
C LEU A 50 16.96 2.87 0.60
N ASP A 51 18.22 3.15 0.96
CA ASP A 51 19.33 3.32 0.01
C ASP A 51 19.66 2.05 -0.80
N TRP A 52 19.19 0.86 -0.36
CA TRP A 52 19.45 -0.39 -1.07
C TRP A 52 18.63 -0.54 -2.36
N PHE A 53 17.54 0.22 -2.47
CA PHE A 53 16.53 0.04 -3.52
C PHE A 53 16.67 1.04 -4.67
N ASP A 54 17.63 1.99 -4.59
CA ASP A 54 17.83 3.02 -5.63
C ASP A 54 16.49 3.68 -6.05
N ILE A 55 15.73 4.14 -5.03
CA ILE A 55 14.39 4.71 -5.20
C ILE A 55 14.44 5.86 -6.19
N GLN A 56 13.53 5.87 -7.16
CA GLN A 56 13.49 6.84 -8.23
C GLN A 56 12.40 7.89 -8.01
N PRO A 57 12.57 9.11 -8.54
CA PRO A 57 11.53 10.13 -8.52
C PRO A 57 10.21 9.63 -9.13
N GLY A 58 9.10 9.93 -8.45
CA GLY A 58 7.76 9.53 -8.87
C GLY A 58 7.34 8.12 -8.47
N GLU A 59 8.23 7.32 -7.88
CA GLU A 59 7.85 6.04 -7.24
C GLU A 59 7.12 6.29 -5.92
N TYR A 60 6.36 5.31 -5.47
CA TYR A 60 5.70 5.32 -4.16
C TYR A 60 6.45 4.39 -3.21
N VAL A 61 6.61 4.82 -1.96
CA VAL A 61 7.27 4.00 -0.94
C VAL A 61 6.44 4.05 0.34
N SER A 62 5.90 2.90 0.74
CA SER A 62 5.16 2.76 1.99
C SER A 62 6.02 2.09 3.06
N VAL A 63 6.08 2.72 4.23
CA VAL A 63 6.77 2.21 5.42
C VAL A 63 5.77 2.05 6.55
N HIS A 64 5.87 0.96 7.29
CA HIS A 64 5.00 0.72 8.44
C HIS A 64 5.32 1.66 9.59
N ALA A 65 4.30 2.31 10.16
CA ALA A 65 4.46 3.16 11.34
C ALA A 65 5.05 2.38 12.53
N GLU A 66 4.80 1.07 12.59
CA GLU A 66 5.27 0.16 13.62
C GLU A 66 6.75 -0.22 13.48
N SER A 67 7.34 0.02 12.31
CA SER A 67 8.67 -0.49 11.94
C SER A 67 9.82 0.49 12.19
N THR A 68 9.51 1.75 12.47
CA THR A 68 10.51 2.81 12.71
C THR A 68 10.23 3.59 13.99
N ARG A 69 11.28 4.11 14.61
CA ARG A 69 11.17 5.01 15.77
C ARG A 69 11.01 6.48 15.37
N HIS A 70 11.32 6.81 14.13
CA HIS A 70 11.38 8.18 13.62
C HIS A 70 10.61 8.29 12.31
N LEU A 71 9.30 8.04 12.37
CA LEU A 71 8.43 7.96 11.18
C LEU A 71 8.56 9.20 10.30
N GLN A 72 8.41 10.41 10.86
CA GLN A 72 8.51 11.65 10.09
C GLN A 72 9.86 11.78 9.35
N ARG A 73 10.99 11.47 10.01
CA ARG A 73 12.32 11.49 9.38
C ARG A 73 12.43 10.49 8.23
N THR A 74 11.80 9.32 8.37
CA THR A 74 11.79 8.28 7.34
C THR A 74 11.00 8.74 6.11
N LEU A 75 9.84 9.38 6.33
CA LEU A 75 9.02 9.97 5.26
C LEU A 75 9.76 11.10 4.54
N ALA A 76 10.39 12.01 5.29
CA ALA A 76 11.21 13.07 4.72
C ALA A 76 12.35 12.50 3.84
N LYS A 77 13.05 11.45 4.30
CA LYS A 77 14.07 10.77 3.51
C LYS A 77 13.51 10.19 2.20
N ILE A 78 12.29 9.64 2.20
CA ILE A 78 11.63 9.17 0.98
C ILE A 78 11.34 10.33 0.03
N ALA A 79 10.85 11.46 0.56
CA ALA A 79 10.60 12.66 -0.22
C ALA A 79 11.87 13.22 -0.85
N ASP A 80 13.02 13.16 -0.15
CA ASP A 80 14.33 13.61 -0.66
C ASP A 80 14.79 12.85 -1.92
N TYR A 81 14.32 11.61 -2.14
CA TYR A 81 14.52 10.88 -3.42
C TYR A 81 13.60 11.38 -4.55
N GLY A 82 12.68 12.33 -4.29
CA GLY A 82 11.64 12.73 -5.23
C GLY A 82 10.50 11.69 -5.35
N ALA A 83 10.46 10.73 -4.46
CA ALA A 83 9.41 9.70 -4.38
C ALA A 83 8.21 10.20 -3.55
N HIS A 84 7.11 9.47 -3.62
CA HIS A 84 5.88 9.74 -2.87
C HIS A 84 5.87 8.95 -1.56
N PRO A 85 6.06 9.60 -0.39
CA PRO A 85 6.03 8.91 0.89
C PRO A 85 4.63 8.40 1.22
N MET A 86 4.55 7.20 1.78
CA MET A 86 3.32 6.61 2.28
C MET A 86 3.53 5.96 3.65
N VAL A 87 2.52 6.00 4.50
CA VAL A 87 2.51 5.26 5.77
C VAL A 87 1.63 4.03 5.64
N ALA A 88 2.18 2.87 5.99
CA ALA A 88 1.42 1.64 6.13
C ALA A 88 1.01 1.41 7.60
N LEU A 89 -0.21 0.95 7.83
CA LEU A 89 -0.73 0.57 9.15
C LEU A 89 -1.25 -0.86 9.15
N ASN A 90 -0.82 -1.63 10.14
CA ASN A 90 -1.38 -2.96 10.41
C ASN A 90 -2.86 -2.88 10.83
N PRO A 91 -3.64 -3.98 10.74
CA PRO A 91 -5.06 -3.96 11.10
C PRO A 91 -5.34 -3.39 12.50
N ALA A 92 -4.51 -3.72 13.48
CA ALA A 92 -4.70 -3.30 14.87
C ALA A 92 -4.14 -1.92 15.21
N THR A 93 -3.28 -1.32 14.37
CA THR A 93 -2.62 -0.05 14.64
C THR A 93 -3.60 1.12 14.55
N PRO A 94 -3.71 1.98 15.57
CA PRO A 94 -4.69 3.06 15.60
C PRO A 94 -4.34 4.19 14.61
N LEU A 95 -5.35 4.93 14.15
CA LEU A 95 -5.19 6.05 13.21
C LEU A 95 -4.47 7.25 13.80
N CYS A 96 -4.43 7.41 15.13
CA CYS A 96 -3.69 8.50 15.79
C CYS A 96 -2.18 8.47 15.49
N MET A 97 -1.65 7.37 15.00
CA MET A 97 -0.26 7.30 14.52
C MET A 97 0.01 8.18 13.29
N LEU A 98 -1.03 8.68 12.63
CA LEU A 98 -0.94 9.51 11.43
C LEU A 98 -1.05 11.00 11.72
N GLU A 99 -1.64 11.41 12.86
CA GLU A 99 -2.09 12.78 13.09
C GLU A 99 -0.99 13.84 12.88
N ASP A 100 0.25 13.53 13.28
CA ASP A 100 1.38 14.46 13.19
C ASP A 100 2.25 14.27 11.92
N VAL A 101 1.81 13.45 10.95
CA VAL A 101 2.57 13.17 9.72
C VAL A 101 1.72 13.25 8.44
N LEU A 102 0.47 13.73 8.53
CA LEU A 102 -0.43 13.80 7.37
C LEU A 102 0.10 14.76 6.29
N ASP A 103 0.78 15.83 6.67
CA ASP A 103 1.42 16.77 5.74
C ASP A 103 2.62 16.16 4.99
N ASP A 104 3.18 15.06 5.50
CA ASP A 104 4.38 14.42 4.95
C ASP A 104 4.06 13.26 3.99
N VAL A 105 2.76 12.94 3.76
CA VAL A 105 2.38 11.73 3.01
C VAL A 105 1.53 12.02 1.78
N SER A 106 1.75 11.23 0.73
CA SER A 106 0.91 11.22 -0.47
C SER A 106 -0.26 10.24 -0.36
N GLY A 107 -0.14 9.23 0.50
CA GLY A 107 -1.16 8.21 0.71
C GLY A 107 -0.95 7.42 2.00
N VAL A 108 -1.99 6.70 2.41
CA VAL A 108 -1.96 5.77 3.55
C VAL A 108 -2.34 4.38 3.07
N LEU A 109 -1.45 3.41 3.30
CA LEU A 109 -1.70 2.00 3.03
C LEU A 109 -2.31 1.35 4.28
N LEU A 110 -3.56 0.94 4.21
CA LEU A 110 -4.20 0.14 5.26
C LEU A 110 -4.12 -1.34 4.95
N MET A 111 -3.41 -2.08 5.80
CA MET A 111 -3.46 -3.53 5.74
C MET A 111 -4.84 -4.03 6.18
N THR A 112 -5.49 -4.79 5.33
CA THR A 112 -6.80 -5.41 5.59
C THR A 112 -6.68 -6.88 5.98
N VAL A 113 -5.44 -7.39 5.99
CA VAL A 113 -4.97 -8.65 6.61
C VAL A 113 -3.71 -8.37 7.40
N ASN A 114 -3.25 -9.28 8.24
CA ASN A 114 -1.92 -9.15 8.83
C ASN A 114 -0.85 -9.36 7.75
N PRO A 115 0.18 -8.50 7.67
CA PRO A 115 1.19 -8.57 6.62
C PRO A 115 2.04 -9.84 6.70
N GLY A 116 2.64 -10.23 5.55
CA GLY A 116 3.61 -11.31 5.47
C GLY A 116 3.20 -12.51 4.64
N PHE A 117 1.91 -12.77 4.43
CA PHE A 117 1.43 -13.91 3.64
C PHE A 117 0.20 -13.57 2.80
N ALA A 118 0.19 -14.06 1.56
CA ALA A 118 -0.99 -13.97 0.70
C ALA A 118 -2.09 -14.99 1.11
N GLY A 119 -3.31 -14.77 0.63
CA GLY A 119 -4.42 -15.71 0.78
C GLY A 119 -5.13 -15.68 2.13
N GLN A 120 -4.85 -14.71 2.98
CA GLN A 120 -5.53 -14.53 4.25
C GLN A 120 -6.96 -13.99 4.07
N LYS A 121 -7.83 -14.23 5.06
CA LYS A 121 -9.17 -13.65 5.11
C LYS A 121 -9.11 -12.20 5.58
N LEU A 122 -10.01 -11.38 5.04
CA LEU A 122 -10.23 -10.01 5.48
C LEU A 122 -10.43 -9.95 7.01
N VAL A 123 -9.74 -9.03 7.66
CA VAL A 123 -10.01 -8.63 9.05
C VAL A 123 -11.20 -7.65 9.02
N PRO A 124 -12.41 -8.05 9.47
CA PRO A 124 -13.64 -7.28 9.22
C PRO A 124 -13.60 -5.85 9.76
N GLN A 125 -12.92 -5.62 10.88
CA GLN A 125 -12.80 -4.31 11.53
C GLN A 125 -12.08 -3.28 10.67
N THR A 126 -11.29 -3.72 9.68
CA THR A 126 -10.55 -2.83 8.78
C THR A 126 -11.46 -2.05 7.84
N LEU A 127 -12.65 -2.55 7.50
CA LEU A 127 -13.63 -1.79 6.71
C LEU A 127 -14.04 -0.49 7.44
N GLY A 128 -14.41 -0.59 8.71
CA GLY A 128 -14.72 0.61 9.52
C GLY A 128 -13.48 1.49 9.76
N LYS A 129 -12.27 0.92 9.72
CA LYS A 129 -11.03 1.70 9.82
C LYS A 129 -10.79 2.55 8.56
N ILE A 130 -11.10 2.02 7.36
CA ILE A 130 -11.03 2.78 6.11
C ILE A 130 -11.96 3.99 6.19
N THR A 131 -13.21 3.80 6.63
CA THR A 131 -14.18 4.90 6.79
C THR A 131 -13.67 5.98 7.74
N ARG A 132 -13.21 5.59 8.94
CA ARG A 132 -12.67 6.54 9.91
C ARG A 132 -11.42 7.26 9.42
N LEU A 133 -10.58 6.61 8.61
CA LEU A 133 -9.43 7.28 8.00
C LEU A 133 -9.88 8.31 6.97
N ARG A 134 -10.87 8.00 6.13
CA ARG A 134 -11.39 8.98 5.17
C ARG A 134 -11.99 10.19 5.89
N GLU A 135 -12.78 9.97 6.94
CA GLU A 135 -13.33 11.03 7.78
C GLU A 135 -12.23 11.88 8.44
N LEU A 136 -11.15 11.26 8.92
CA LEU A 136 -10.00 11.96 9.50
C LEU A 136 -9.35 12.87 8.46
N LEU A 137 -9.03 12.34 7.28
CA LEU A 137 -8.37 13.08 6.20
C LEU A 137 -9.25 14.25 5.73
N ASP A 138 -10.55 14.03 5.53
CA ASP A 138 -11.49 15.08 5.12
C ASP A 138 -11.60 16.18 6.19
N LYS A 139 -11.66 15.80 7.47
CA LYS A 139 -11.78 16.73 8.58
C LYS A 139 -10.52 17.58 8.79
N THR A 140 -9.35 17.05 8.44
CA THR A 140 -8.06 17.72 8.64
C THR A 140 -7.55 18.44 7.39
N GLY A 141 -8.33 18.46 6.29
CA GLY A 141 -7.97 19.16 5.05
C GLY A 141 -6.95 18.42 4.20
N HIS A 142 -6.93 17.07 4.27
CA HIS A 142 -6.02 16.20 3.52
C HIS A 142 -6.80 15.30 2.54
N GLU A 143 -7.79 15.86 1.84
CA GLU A 143 -8.64 15.13 0.90
C GLU A 143 -7.83 14.51 -0.26
N GLU A 144 -6.70 15.11 -0.62
CA GLU A 144 -5.76 14.63 -1.65
C GLU A 144 -4.98 13.38 -1.24
N VAL A 145 -4.84 13.12 0.08
CA VAL A 145 -4.19 11.91 0.57
C VAL A 145 -5.07 10.70 0.27
N PHE A 146 -4.63 9.83 -0.62
CA PHE A 146 -5.41 8.66 -0.99
C PHE A 146 -5.25 7.51 0.01
N ILE A 147 -6.29 6.69 0.12
CA ILE A 147 -6.26 5.47 0.91
C ILE A 147 -6.03 4.29 -0.02
N GLU A 148 -4.94 3.57 0.20
CA GLU A 148 -4.64 2.30 -0.43
C GLU A 148 -4.96 1.16 0.52
N VAL A 149 -5.43 0.04 -0.02
CA VAL A 149 -5.78 -1.15 0.75
C VAL A 149 -5.04 -2.37 0.21
N ASP A 150 -4.46 -3.14 1.14
CA ASP A 150 -3.79 -4.40 0.82
C ASP A 150 -4.28 -5.53 1.74
N GLY A 151 -4.66 -6.63 1.12
CA GLY A 151 -5.10 -7.85 1.75
C GLY A 151 -6.55 -8.24 1.44
N ASN A 152 -6.73 -9.42 0.85
CA ASN A 152 -8.03 -9.98 0.47
C ASN A 152 -8.91 -9.01 -0.34
N VAL A 153 -8.28 -8.26 -1.26
CA VAL A 153 -8.96 -7.36 -2.21
C VAL A 153 -9.61 -8.22 -3.28
N SER A 154 -10.74 -8.82 -2.92
CA SER A 154 -11.55 -9.69 -3.77
C SER A 154 -12.66 -8.91 -4.49
N PHE A 155 -13.31 -9.51 -5.50
CA PHE A 155 -14.48 -8.93 -6.15
C PHE A 155 -15.64 -8.64 -5.18
N GLU A 156 -15.71 -9.35 -4.05
CA GLU A 156 -16.71 -9.12 -3.01
C GLU A 156 -16.31 -7.98 -2.07
N ASN A 157 -15.04 -7.89 -1.71
CA ASN A 157 -14.56 -6.95 -0.69
C ASN A 157 -14.19 -5.57 -1.27
N ALA A 158 -13.70 -5.52 -2.51
CA ALA A 158 -13.28 -4.27 -3.14
C ALA A 158 -14.40 -3.21 -3.20
N PRO A 159 -15.65 -3.53 -3.55
CA PRO A 159 -16.75 -2.57 -3.49
C PRO A 159 -16.96 -2.01 -2.08
N LYS A 160 -16.92 -2.86 -1.05
CA LYS A 160 -17.07 -2.44 0.36
C LYS A 160 -15.94 -1.49 0.78
N MET A 161 -14.70 -1.78 0.35
CA MET A 161 -13.52 -0.94 0.62
C MET A 161 -13.62 0.40 -0.14
N TYR A 162 -14.08 0.38 -1.39
CA TYR A 162 -14.29 1.57 -2.21
C TYR A 162 -15.33 2.51 -1.59
N HIS A 163 -16.48 1.98 -1.18
CA HIS A 163 -17.54 2.75 -0.52
C HIS A 163 -17.10 3.26 0.87
N ALA A 164 -16.21 2.54 1.54
CA ALA A 164 -15.60 2.99 2.79
C ALA A 164 -14.59 4.13 2.60
N GLY A 165 -14.12 4.42 1.36
CA GLY A 165 -13.23 5.53 1.06
C GLY A 165 -11.89 5.17 0.42
N ALA A 166 -11.59 3.88 0.20
CA ALA A 166 -10.38 3.48 -0.50
C ALA A 166 -10.40 3.92 -1.98
N ARG A 167 -9.22 4.27 -2.52
CA ARG A 167 -9.05 4.68 -3.93
C ARG A 167 -7.93 3.95 -4.66
N ALA A 168 -7.03 3.30 -3.95
CA ALA A 168 -6.02 2.41 -4.49
C ALA A 168 -6.18 1.00 -3.91
N PHE A 169 -5.98 -0.03 -4.74
CA PHE A 169 -6.30 -1.41 -4.41
C PHE A 169 -5.16 -2.33 -4.84
N VAL A 170 -4.54 -3.01 -3.88
CA VAL A 170 -3.52 -4.02 -4.18
C VAL A 170 -4.21 -5.29 -4.65
N CYS A 171 -4.25 -5.48 -5.96
CA CYS A 171 -4.92 -6.59 -6.61
C CYS A 171 -3.97 -7.78 -6.75
N GLY A 172 -4.32 -8.89 -6.14
CA GLY A 172 -3.56 -10.14 -6.16
C GLY A 172 -4.40 -11.33 -6.65
N THR A 173 -4.07 -12.51 -6.13
CA THR A 173 -4.74 -13.78 -6.45
C THR A 173 -6.20 -13.84 -6.01
N SER A 174 -6.62 -12.95 -5.10
CA SER A 174 -8.03 -12.84 -4.66
C SER A 174 -8.93 -12.17 -5.71
N SER A 175 -8.36 -11.52 -6.73
CA SER A 175 -9.10 -10.81 -7.78
C SER A 175 -8.46 -10.99 -9.15
N ILE A 176 -7.63 -10.06 -9.60
CA ILE A 176 -7.14 -9.95 -11.00
C ILE A 176 -6.30 -11.17 -11.40
N PHE A 177 -5.44 -11.66 -10.52
CA PHE A 177 -4.59 -12.82 -10.78
C PHE A 177 -5.23 -14.15 -10.32
N GLY A 178 -6.55 -14.18 -10.16
CA GLY A 178 -7.30 -15.39 -9.85
C GLY A 178 -7.28 -16.40 -10.99
N LYS A 179 -7.63 -17.66 -10.67
CA LYS A 179 -7.57 -18.78 -11.66
C LYS A 179 -8.67 -18.74 -12.72
N ASN A 180 -9.66 -17.87 -12.59
CA ASN A 180 -10.84 -17.81 -13.46
C ASN A 180 -10.78 -16.57 -14.36
N GLY A 181 -10.77 -16.77 -15.67
CA GLY A 181 -10.73 -15.71 -16.68
C GLY A 181 -9.33 -15.20 -17.00
N SER A 182 -9.22 -14.35 -18.03
CA SER A 182 -7.99 -13.64 -18.35
C SER A 182 -7.76 -12.45 -17.42
N ILE A 183 -6.55 -11.91 -17.38
CA ILE A 183 -6.23 -10.70 -16.58
C ILE A 183 -7.11 -9.54 -17.04
N GLU A 184 -7.30 -9.34 -18.34
CA GLU A 184 -8.11 -8.27 -18.92
C GLU A 184 -9.59 -8.38 -18.51
N GLU A 185 -10.15 -9.59 -18.58
CA GLU A 185 -11.53 -9.86 -18.13
C GLU A 185 -11.68 -9.59 -16.64
N ASN A 186 -10.71 -10.03 -15.84
CA ASN A 186 -10.72 -9.81 -14.40
C ASN A 186 -10.58 -8.31 -14.04
N ILE A 187 -9.76 -7.54 -14.76
CA ILE A 187 -9.67 -6.09 -14.58
C ILE A 187 -11.01 -5.41 -14.91
N ALA A 188 -11.62 -5.78 -16.03
CA ALA A 188 -12.92 -5.21 -16.43
C ALA A 188 -14.01 -5.51 -15.39
N LYS A 189 -14.06 -6.76 -14.93
CA LYS A 189 -14.98 -7.19 -13.85
C LYS A 189 -14.72 -6.45 -12.54
N PHE A 190 -13.45 -6.26 -12.17
CA PHE A 190 -13.06 -5.55 -10.96
C PHE A 190 -13.52 -4.09 -10.98
N LYS A 191 -13.28 -3.39 -12.10
CA LYS A 191 -13.73 -2.00 -12.28
C LYS A 191 -15.26 -1.90 -12.19
N LYS A 192 -15.96 -2.78 -12.89
CA LYS A 192 -17.44 -2.80 -12.87
C LYS A 192 -18.00 -3.04 -11.47
N SER A 193 -17.37 -3.90 -10.67
CA SER A 193 -17.85 -4.19 -9.32
C SER A 193 -17.79 -2.99 -8.36
N MET A 194 -17.04 -1.95 -8.68
CA MET A 194 -16.96 -0.72 -7.88
C MET A 194 -17.95 0.37 -8.34
N GLU A 195 -18.63 0.15 -9.47
CA GLU A 195 -19.67 1.06 -9.97
C GLU A 195 -21.08 0.70 -9.47
N GLU A 196 -21.24 -0.51 -8.91
CA GLU A 196 -22.48 -1.05 -8.32
C GLU A 196 -22.57 -0.69 -6.83
#